data_87dfaba91abf6bb8d807702eb5547eff
#
_entry.id   87dfaba91abf6bb8d807702eb5547eff
#
_cell.length_a   1.000
_cell.length_b   1.000
_cell.length_c   1.000
_cell.angle_alpha   90.00
_cell.angle_beta   90.00
_cell.angle_gamma   90.00
#
_symmetry.space_group_name_H-M   'P 1'
#
loop_
_entity.id
_entity.type
_entity.pdbx_description
1 polymer ?
#
loop_
_entity_poly.entity_id
_entity_poly.type
_entity_poly.pdbx_seq_one_letter_code
_entity_poly.pdbx_strand_id
1 'polypeptide(L)'
;MPFHPTPVRGSTKYGKKGGCTADFLVQLDLPAETAASLAALGNLGVAQNTWSTYKTARTMIKKCETEMKVDLTIPFDQRKTLIFIDYLIRARSLKTSTVNSYLAGVRQLHIIAGAEPPNLRTGLVKLVLKGASNRDGIQKRSKGSLGRLPMTINMMLIFKNTIANSDLNKRDKKLLWAVSTFAFAGAFRIGEILSKLESTFDPDFTLLTRDVTWNSDTASFAAPQT
;
A
#
# COMPACT_ATOMS: atom_id res chain seq x y z
N MET A 1 -24.85 29.20 -17.27
CA MET A 1 -24.00 28.35 -18.14
C MET A 1 -23.93 26.98 -17.53
N PRO A 2 -24.35 25.92 -18.20
CA PRO A 2 -24.21 24.58 -17.65
C PRO A 2 -22.74 24.14 -17.65
N PHE A 3 -22.29 23.69 -16.52
CA PHE A 3 -20.94 23.12 -16.31
C PHE A 3 -20.89 21.74 -17.02
N HIS A 4 -20.24 21.66 -18.17
CA HIS A 4 -19.91 20.39 -18.77
C HIS A 4 -18.58 19.89 -18.14
N PRO A 5 -18.56 18.81 -17.34
CA PRO A 5 -17.32 18.27 -16.88
C PRO A 5 -16.57 17.66 -18.08
N THR A 6 -15.39 18.17 -18.34
CA THR A 6 -14.44 17.56 -19.28
C THR A 6 -14.18 16.12 -18.85
N PRO A 7 -14.27 15.11 -19.72
CA PRO A 7 -13.97 13.74 -19.37
C PRO A 7 -12.49 13.65 -18.98
N VAL A 8 -12.23 13.26 -17.72
CA VAL A 8 -10.89 12.97 -17.23
C VAL A 8 -10.35 11.78 -18.04
N ARG A 9 -9.44 12.07 -18.98
CA ARG A 9 -8.70 11.05 -19.71
C ARG A 9 -7.88 10.25 -18.68
N GLY A 10 -8.20 8.98 -18.45
CA GLY A 10 -7.39 8.11 -17.59
C GLY A 10 -8.16 7.13 -16.70
N SER A 11 -9.50 7.19 -16.63
CA SER A 11 -10.28 6.43 -15.65
C SER A 11 -10.44 4.92 -15.94
N THR A 12 -9.96 4.40 -17.06
CA THR A 12 -10.28 3.04 -17.49
C THR A 12 -9.50 1.92 -16.79
N LYS A 13 -8.36 2.19 -16.14
CA LYS A 13 -7.57 1.15 -15.43
C LYS A 13 -7.88 1.01 -13.95
N TYR A 14 -8.38 2.04 -13.27
CA TYR A 14 -8.66 2.01 -11.84
C TYR A 14 -10.04 1.48 -11.46
N GLY A 15 -11.01 1.47 -12.39
CA GLY A 15 -12.43 1.21 -12.12
C GLY A 15 -12.87 -0.26 -12.10
N LYS A 16 -12.06 -1.25 -12.51
CA LYS A 16 -12.60 -2.59 -12.79
C LYS A 16 -12.49 -3.65 -11.70
N LYS A 17 -11.88 -3.43 -10.54
CA LYS A 17 -11.68 -4.53 -9.54
C LYS A 17 -11.85 -4.17 -8.05
N GLY A 18 -12.50 -3.07 -7.67
CA GLY A 18 -12.57 -2.67 -6.26
C GLY A 18 -13.95 -2.27 -5.71
N GLY A 19 -14.99 -2.34 -6.50
CA GLY A 19 -16.25 -1.66 -6.21
C GLY A 19 -17.14 -2.29 -5.12
N CYS A 20 -16.92 -1.94 -3.85
CA CYS A 20 -17.90 -2.18 -2.79
C CYS A 20 -18.63 -0.91 -2.33
N THR A 21 -18.22 0.25 -2.81
CA THR A 21 -18.79 1.56 -2.41
C THR A 21 -20.14 1.84 -3.07
N ALA A 22 -20.40 1.31 -4.25
CA ALA A 22 -21.63 1.59 -4.98
C ALA A 22 -22.87 1.04 -4.25
N ASP A 23 -22.80 -0.20 -3.76
CA ASP A 23 -23.94 -0.84 -3.10
C ASP A 23 -24.37 -0.12 -1.81
N PHE A 24 -23.40 0.44 -1.09
CA PHE A 24 -23.66 1.23 0.11
C PHE A 24 -24.26 2.61 -0.20
N LEU A 25 -23.75 3.28 -1.23
CA LEU A 25 -24.25 4.59 -1.63
C LEU A 25 -25.70 4.52 -2.15
N VAL A 26 -26.08 3.38 -2.73
CA VAL A 26 -27.48 3.12 -3.12
C VAL A 26 -28.39 3.00 -1.88
N GLN A 27 -27.90 2.47 -0.75
CA GLN A 27 -28.65 2.38 0.49
C GLN A 27 -28.93 3.75 1.15
N LEU A 28 -28.18 4.81 0.76
CA LEU A 28 -28.39 6.17 1.23
C LEU A 28 -29.48 6.91 0.46
N ASP A 29 -30.26 6.22 -0.37
CA ASP A 29 -31.33 6.80 -1.19
C ASP A 29 -30.89 7.97 -2.10
N LEU A 30 -29.64 7.89 -2.57
CA LEU A 30 -29.07 8.88 -3.47
C LEU A 30 -29.50 8.60 -4.92
N PRO A 31 -29.69 9.66 -5.76
CA PRO A 31 -29.89 9.45 -7.19
C PRO A 31 -28.77 8.57 -7.78
N ALA A 32 -29.13 7.64 -8.65
CA ALA A 32 -28.20 6.63 -9.19
C ALA A 32 -26.93 7.23 -9.82
N GLU A 33 -27.08 8.37 -10.54
CA GLU A 33 -25.96 9.10 -11.12
C GLU A 33 -25.02 9.66 -10.06
N THR A 34 -25.57 10.24 -8.99
CA THR A 34 -24.82 10.77 -7.85
C THR A 34 -24.08 9.65 -7.12
N ALA A 35 -24.77 8.52 -6.86
CA ALA A 35 -24.14 7.35 -6.23
C ALA A 35 -22.99 6.79 -7.09
N ALA A 36 -23.16 6.69 -8.40
CA ALA A 36 -22.11 6.23 -9.32
C ALA A 36 -20.90 7.19 -9.35
N SER A 37 -21.13 8.50 -9.38
CA SER A 37 -20.08 9.51 -9.35
C SER A 37 -19.29 9.45 -8.03
N LEU A 38 -19.98 9.40 -6.89
CA LEU A 38 -19.35 9.29 -5.57
C LEU A 38 -18.60 7.96 -5.39
N ALA A 39 -19.13 6.85 -5.92
CA ALA A 39 -18.43 5.57 -5.92
C ALA A 39 -17.12 5.63 -6.73
N ALA A 40 -17.15 6.28 -7.89
CA ALA A 40 -15.96 6.50 -8.72
C ALA A 40 -14.89 7.32 -7.98
N LEU A 41 -15.29 8.43 -7.34
CA LEU A 41 -14.40 9.25 -6.51
C LEU A 41 -13.85 8.48 -5.29
N GLY A 42 -14.70 7.73 -4.59
CA GLY A 42 -14.29 6.90 -3.46
C GLY A 42 -13.26 5.82 -3.86
N ASN A 43 -13.40 5.25 -5.05
CA ASN A 43 -12.45 4.28 -5.60
C ASN A 43 -11.11 4.93 -5.98
N LEU A 44 -11.10 6.19 -6.42
CA LEU A 44 -9.88 6.94 -6.70
C LEU A 44 -9.17 7.40 -5.42
N GLY A 45 -9.88 7.55 -4.30
CA GLY A 45 -9.33 7.96 -3.01
C GLY A 45 -8.40 6.92 -2.36
N VAL A 46 -8.35 5.70 -2.88
CA VAL A 46 -7.55 4.61 -2.31
C VAL A 46 -6.67 3.97 -3.39
N ALA A 47 -5.37 3.96 -3.17
CA ALA A 47 -4.43 3.32 -4.09
C ALA A 47 -4.72 1.83 -4.30
N GLN A 48 -4.51 1.31 -5.50
CA GLN A 48 -4.78 -0.08 -5.89
C GLN A 48 -4.13 -1.11 -4.94
N ASN A 49 -2.90 -0.86 -4.52
CA ASN A 49 -2.19 -1.73 -3.57
C ASN A 49 -2.88 -1.77 -2.19
N THR A 50 -3.48 -0.65 -1.78
CA THR A 50 -4.24 -0.54 -0.52
C THR A 50 -5.54 -1.34 -0.60
N TRP A 51 -6.23 -1.30 -1.73
CA TRP A 51 -7.41 -2.16 -1.99
C TRP A 51 -7.07 -3.64 -1.90
N SER A 52 -5.94 -4.06 -2.44
CA SER A 52 -5.45 -5.44 -2.31
C SER A 52 -5.29 -5.84 -0.83
N THR A 53 -4.73 -4.95 -0.01
CA THR A 53 -4.59 -5.17 1.44
C THR A 53 -5.95 -5.31 2.12
N TYR A 54 -6.93 -4.48 1.78
CA TYR A 54 -8.29 -4.55 2.35
C TYR A 54 -9.02 -5.83 1.93
N LYS A 55 -8.86 -6.27 0.69
CA LYS A 55 -9.38 -7.56 0.22
C LYS A 55 -8.78 -8.73 1.02
N THR A 56 -7.48 -8.66 1.31
CA THR A 56 -6.80 -9.66 2.15
C THR A 56 -7.33 -9.65 3.58
N ALA A 57 -7.62 -8.47 4.15
CA ALA A 57 -8.24 -8.37 5.48
C ALA A 57 -9.63 -9.05 5.51
N ARG A 58 -10.48 -8.83 4.49
CA ARG A 58 -11.78 -9.51 4.36
C ARG A 58 -11.64 -11.03 4.30
N THR A 59 -10.69 -11.53 3.54
CA THR A 59 -10.39 -12.96 3.46
C THR A 59 -9.96 -13.51 4.82
N MET A 60 -9.15 -12.75 5.56
CA MET A 60 -8.67 -13.15 6.88
C MET A 60 -9.79 -13.15 7.94
N ILE A 61 -10.74 -12.21 7.87
CA ILE A 61 -11.95 -12.21 8.71
C ILE A 61 -12.72 -13.51 8.48
N LYS A 62 -13.02 -13.87 7.22
CA LYS A 62 -13.75 -15.11 6.89
C LYS A 62 -13.02 -16.37 7.40
N LYS A 63 -11.70 -16.40 7.31
CA LYS A 63 -10.91 -17.50 7.87
C LYS A 63 -11.03 -17.58 9.38
N CYS A 64 -10.97 -16.44 10.06
CA CYS A 64 -11.15 -16.36 11.50
C CYS A 64 -12.55 -16.86 11.92
N GLU A 65 -13.60 -16.43 11.22
CA GLU A 65 -14.98 -16.90 11.46
C GLU A 65 -15.07 -18.43 11.37
N THR A 66 -14.53 -18.99 10.28
CA THR A 66 -14.58 -20.44 10.05
C THR A 66 -13.78 -21.22 11.09
N GLU A 67 -12.56 -20.81 11.38
CA GLU A 67 -11.62 -21.56 12.23
C GLU A 67 -11.92 -21.40 13.72
N MET A 68 -12.34 -20.19 14.14
CA MET A 68 -12.68 -19.90 15.53
C MET A 68 -14.17 -20.16 15.86
N LYS A 69 -14.98 -20.43 14.84
CA LYS A 69 -16.45 -20.61 14.95
C LYS A 69 -17.12 -19.43 15.66
N VAL A 70 -16.72 -18.21 15.28
CA VAL A 70 -17.23 -16.96 15.85
C VAL A 70 -17.85 -16.10 14.76
N ASP A 71 -18.85 -15.31 15.10
CA ASP A 71 -19.41 -14.31 14.20
C ASP A 71 -18.58 -13.03 14.24
N LEU A 72 -18.02 -12.65 13.09
CA LEU A 72 -17.28 -11.40 12.86
C LEU A 72 -17.96 -10.52 11.81
N THR A 73 -19.28 -10.58 11.72
CA THR A 73 -20.04 -9.64 10.88
C THR A 73 -19.83 -8.20 11.35
N ILE A 74 -19.80 -7.27 10.39
CA ILE A 74 -19.74 -5.84 10.66
C ILE A 74 -21.10 -5.37 11.23
N PRO A 75 -21.12 -4.53 12.26
CA PRO A 75 -19.99 -3.83 12.89
C PRO A 75 -19.19 -4.69 13.91
N PHE A 76 -17.88 -4.37 13.99
CA PHE A 76 -17.02 -4.92 15.03
C PHE A 76 -17.14 -4.09 16.31
N ASP A 77 -17.52 -4.75 17.38
CA ASP A 77 -17.37 -4.25 18.73
C ASP A 77 -15.95 -4.51 19.27
N GLN A 78 -15.70 -4.12 20.51
CA GLN A 78 -14.41 -4.37 21.15
C GLN A 78 -14.09 -5.87 21.27
N ARG A 79 -15.10 -6.71 21.54
CA ARG A 79 -14.92 -8.17 21.68
C ARG A 79 -14.52 -8.80 20.35
N LYS A 80 -15.25 -8.53 19.27
CA LYS A 80 -14.92 -9.03 17.92
C LYS A 80 -13.53 -8.58 17.50
N THR A 81 -13.17 -7.33 17.77
CA THR A 81 -11.85 -6.78 17.50
C THR A 81 -10.73 -7.54 18.23
N LEU A 82 -10.91 -7.81 19.51
CA LEU A 82 -9.92 -8.56 20.32
C LEU A 82 -9.79 -10.02 19.87
N ILE A 83 -10.91 -10.68 19.54
CA ILE A 83 -10.91 -12.04 19.00
C ILE A 83 -10.10 -12.08 17.68
N PHE A 84 -10.34 -11.12 16.79
CA PHE A 84 -9.63 -11.04 15.53
C PHE A 84 -8.12 -10.77 15.72
N ILE A 85 -7.75 -9.89 16.65
CA ILE A 85 -6.35 -9.64 17.02
C ILE A 85 -5.69 -10.91 17.57
N ASP A 86 -6.34 -11.61 18.49
CA ASP A 86 -5.81 -12.87 19.06
C ASP A 86 -5.60 -13.92 17.97
N TYR A 87 -6.58 -14.08 17.06
CA TYR A 87 -6.44 -14.97 15.93
C TYR A 87 -5.23 -14.64 15.06
N LEU A 88 -5.05 -13.37 14.69
CA LEU A 88 -3.91 -12.95 13.86
C LEU A 88 -2.56 -13.18 14.56
N ILE A 89 -2.50 -12.91 15.85
CA ILE A 89 -1.26 -13.01 16.62
C ILE A 89 -0.94 -14.47 17.00
N ARG A 90 -1.92 -15.19 17.54
CA ARG A 90 -1.73 -16.53 18.10
C ARG A 90 -1.86 -17.62 17.05
N ALA A 91 -2.98 -17.65 16.32
CA ALA A 91 -3.25 -18.70 15.34
C ALA A 91 -2.43 -18.53 14.06
N ARG A 92 -2.14 -17.28 13.65
CA ARG A 92 -1.40 -16.98 12.42
C ARG A 92 0.04 -16.52 12.64
N SER A 93 0.46 -16.34 13.88
CA SER A 93 1.84 -15.93 14.25
C SER A 93 2.32 -14.67 13.53
N LEU A 94 1.39 -13.73 13.26
CA LEU A 94 1.69 -12.51 12.51
C LEU A 94 2.37 -11.47 13.40
N LYS A 95 3.26 -10.68 12.79
CA LYS A 95 3.86 -9.52 13.46
C LYS A 95 2.83 -8.41 13.65
N THR A 96 2.99 -7.63 14.71
CA THR A 96 2.08 -6.52 15.05
C THR A 96 1.93 -5.51 13.92
N SER A 97 2.99 -5.25 13.13
CA SER A 97 2.89 -4.38 11.95
C SER A 97 1.90 -4.90 10.91
N THR A 98 1.89 -6.22 10.68
CA THR A 98 0.95 -6.88 9.77
C THR A 98 -0.47 -6.88 10.35
N VAL A 99 -0.60 -7.13 11.66
CA VAL A 99 -1.90 -7.04 12.37
C VAL A 99 -2.49 -5.64 12.19
N ASN A 100 -1.70 -4.58 12.38
CA ASN A 100 -2.16 -3.20 12.17
C ASN A 100 -2.63 -2.95 10.73
N SER A 101 -1.98 -3.55 9.74
CA SER A 101 -2.44 -3.45 8.33
C SER A 101 -3.79 -4.13 8.12
N TYR A 102 -4.03 -5.28 8.74
CA TYR A 102 -5.35 -5.93 8.69
C TYR A 102 -6.42 -5.13 9.42
N LEU A 103 -6.09 -4.54 10.58
CA LEU A 103 -7.03 -3.68 11.32
C LEU A 103 -7.38 -2.41 10.56
N ALA A 104 -6.43 -1.84 9.79
CA ALA A 104 -6.74 -0.75 8.87
C ALA A 104 -7.73 -1.20 7.78
N GLY A 105 -7.58 -2.43 7.28
CA GLY A 105 -8.55 -3.04 6.36
C GLY A 105 -9.92 -3.23 7.00
N VAL A 106 -9.99 -3.72 8.23
CA VAL A 106 -11.26 -3.84 9.00
C VAL A 106 -11.94 -2.47 9.11
N ARG A 107 -11.18 -1.44 9.49
CA ARG A 107 -11.70 -0.07 9.58
C ARG A 107 -12.30 0.40 8.25
N GLN A 108 -11.59 0.16 7.14
CA GLN A 108 -12.08 0.54 5.82
C GLN A 108 -13.34 -0.22 5.41
N LEU A 109 -13.43 -1.51 5.75
CA LEU A 109 -14.63 -2.30 5.49
C LEU A 109 -15.85 -1.75 6.26
N HIS A 110 -15.67 -1.22 7.49
CA HIS A 110 -16.75 -0.55 8.22
C HIS A 110 -17.17 0.73 7.50
N ILE A 111 -16.21 1.57 7.08
CA ILE A 111 -16.51 2.80 6.33
C ILE A 111 -17.31 2.48 5.06
N ILE A 112 -16.91 1.44 4.33
CA ILE A 112 -17.63 0.99 3.12
C ILE A 112 -19.03 0.47 3.45
N ALA A 113 -19.21 -0.19 4.60
CA ALA A 113 -20.49 -0.70 5.06
C ALA A 113 -21.36 0.37 5.76
N GLY A 114 -20.90 1.63 5.84
CA GLY A 114 -21.59 2.70 6.56
C GLY A 114 -21.69 2.48 8.07
N ALA A 115 -20.89 1.60 8.62
CA ALA A 115 -20.84 1.31 10.02
C ALA A 115 -19.73 2.09 10.73
N GLU A 116 -19.91 2.39 12.02
CA GLU A 116 -18.87 3.03 12.81
C GLU A 116 -17.65 2.10 12.94
N PRO A 117 -16.44 2.56 12.56
CA PRO A 117 -15.26 1.74 12.65
C PRO A 117 -14.82 1.53 14.10
N PRO A 118 -14.25 0.33 14.43
CA PRO A 118 -13.83 0.03 15.77
C PRO A 118 -12.75 0.98 16.26
N ASN A 119 -12.83 1.37 17.54
CA ASN A 119 -11.80 2.23 18.12
C ASN A 119 -10.54 1.43 18.46
N LEU A 120 -9.51 1.59 17.65
CA LEU A 120 -8.23 0.88 17.79
C LEU A 120 -7.22 1.64 18.66
N ARG A 121 -7.52 2.87 19.08
CA ARG A 121 -6.55 3.78 19.74
C ARG A 121 -6.73 3.88 21.24
N THR A 122 -7.80 3.36 21.80
CA THR A 122 -8.14 3.50 23.21
C THR A 122 -8.34 2.15 23.89
N GLY A 123 -8.31 2.17 25.23
CA GLY A 123 -8.66 1.04 26.06
C GLY A 123 -7.81 -0.22 25.86
N LEU A 124 -8.44 -1.36 26.02
CA LEU A 124 -7.81 -2.68 26.03
C LEU A 124 -7.19 -3.04 24.66
N VAL A 125 -7.81 -2.64 23.57
CA VAL A 125 -7.28 -2.91 22.20
C VAL A 125 -5.89 -2.29 22.05
N LYS A 126 -5.72 -1.04 22.43
CA LYS A 126 -4.41 -0.36 22.39
C LYS A 126 -3.39 -1.05 23.29
N LEU A 127 -3.80 -1.46 24.49
CA LEU A 127 -2.91 -2.16 25.43
C LEU A 127 -2.42 -3.49 24.87
N VAL A 128 -3.31 -4.30 24.31
CA VAL A 128 -2.97 -5.59 23.67
C VAL A 128 -2.03 -5.40 22.48
N LEU A 129 -2.29 -4.44 21.59
CA LEU A 129 -1.42 -4.15 20.46
C LEU A 129 -0.03 -3.64 20.90
N LYS A 130 0.03 -2.82 21.96
CA LYS A 130 1.31 -2.39 22.54
C LYS A 130 2.10 -3.56 23.12
N GLY A 131 1.43 -4.45 23.85
CA GLY A 131 2.06 -5.69 24.37
C GLY A 131 2.60 -6.58 23.26
N ALA A 132 1.82 -6.80 22.20
CA ALA A 132 2.25 -7.54 21.01
C ALA A 132 3.47 -6.89 20.33
N SER A 133 3.48 -5.58 20.19
CA SER A 133 4.61 -4.82 19.61
C SER A 133 5.89 -4.95 20.44
N ASN A 134 5.77 -4.89 21.76
CA ASN A 134 6.90 -5.09 22.68
C ASN A 134 7.47 -6.50 22.54
N ARG A 135 6.60 -7.52 22.48
CA ARG A 135 7.02 -8.91 22.24
C ARG A 135 7.78 -9.07 20.92
N ASP A 136 7.26 -8.49 19.83
CA ASP A 136 7.92 -8.51 18.52
C ASP A 136 9.29 -7.79 18.58
N GLY A 137 9.41 -6.72 19.35
CA GLY A 137 10.67 -6.00 19.58
C GLY A 137 11.71 -6.87 20.33
N ILE A 138 11.28 -7.60 21.36
CA ILE A 138 12.14 -8.52 22.11
C ILE A 138 12.63 -9.65 21.18
N GLN A 139 11.72 -10.28 20.43
CA GLN A 139 12.07 -11.33 19.47
C GLN A 139 13.04 -10.86 18.38
N LYS A 140 12.89 -9.60 17.93
CA LYS A 140 13.81 -9.01 16.95
C LYS A 140 15.21 -8.83 17.52
N ARG A 141 15.32 -8.38 18.77
CA ARG A 141 16.62 -8.21 19.46
C ARG A 141 17.30 -9.55 19.70
N SER A 142 16.56 -10.55 20.19
CA SER A 142 17.10 -11.89 20.44
C SER A 142 17.63 -12.60 19.19
N LYS A 143 17.06 -12.31 18.02
CA LYS A 143 17.50 -12.85 16.72
C LYS A 143 18.66 -12.07 16.09
N GLY A 144 19.25 -11.09 16.78
CA GLY A 144 20.36 -10.30 16.25
C GLY A 144 20.06 -9.55 14.95
N SER A 145 18.77 -9.36 14.65
CA SER A 145 18.38 -8.69 13.41
C SER A 145 18.83 -7.24 13.44
N LEU A 146 19.91 -6.94 12.74
CA LEU A 146 20.30 -5.59 12.41
C LEU A 146 19.15 -4.93 11.65
N GLY A 147 18.76 -3.72 12.07
CA GLY A 147 17.77 -2.92 11.33
C GLY A 147 18.22 -2.70 9.89
N ARG A 148 17.32 -2.21 9.04
CA ARG A 148 17.73 -1.76 7.70
C ARG A 148 18.74 -0.64 7.86
N LEU A 149 19.94 -0.85 7.38
CA LEU A 149 20.97 0.17 7.34
C LEU A 149 20.73 1.08 6.12
N PRO A 150 20.97 2.39 6.26
CA PRO A 150 20.93 3.28 5.10
C PRO A 150 22.04 2.89 4.12
N MET A 151 21.76 3.02 2.83
CA MET A 151 22.76 2.84 1.78
C MET A 151 23.82 3.95 1.92
N THR A 152 25.09 3.58 2.00
CA THR A 152 26.22 4.53 2.06
C THR A 152 26.93 4.62 0.72
N ILE A 153 27.74 5.67 0.54
CA ILE A 153 28.56 5.83 -0.68
C ILE A 153 29.49 4.62 -0.87
N ASN A 154 30.10 4.11 0.21
CA ASN A 154 30.95 2.93 0.15
C ASN A 154 30.18 1.69 -0.33
N MET A 155 28.94 1.51 0.13
CA MET A 155 28.08 0.43 -0.35
C MET A 155 27.74 0.59 -1.82
N MET A 156 27.51 1.83 -2.29
CA MET A 156 27.30 2.11 -3.71
C MET A 156 28.54 1.76 -4.57
N LEU A 157 29.74 2.04 -4.09
CA LEU A 157 30.98 1.66 -4.77
C LEU A 157 31.17 0.15 -4.85
N ILE A 158 30.90 -0.57 -3.76
CA ILE A 158 30.89 -2.05 -3.75
C ILE A 158 29.86 -2.57 -4.76
N PHE A 159 28.66 -2.00 -4.78
CA PHE A 159 27.60 -2.39 -5.70
C PHE A 159 27.99 -2.16 -7.16
N LYS A 160 28.64 -1.01 -7.47
CA LYS A 160 29.20 -0.73 -8.81
C LYS A 160 30.17 -1.83 -9.26
N ASN A 161 31.10 -2.20 -8.39
CA ASN A 161 32.08 -3.26 -8.71
C ASN A 161 31.39 -4.63 -8.88
N THR A 162 30.38 -4.93 -8.07
CA THR A 162 29.57 -6.16 -8.22
C THR A 162 28.85 -6.20 -9.57
N ILE A 163 28.23 -5.10 -9.99
CA ILE A 163 27.60 -4.99 -11.32
C ILE A 163 28.64 -5.17 -12.44
N ALA A 164 29.82 -4.50 -12.33
CA ALA A 164 30.85 -4.59 -13.33
C ALA A 164 31.34 -6.03 -13.54
N ASN A 165 31.48 -6.79 -12.48
CA ASN A 165 31.96 -8.18 -12.48
C ASN A 165 30.83 -9.24 -12.64
N SER A 166 29.57 -8.85 -12.80
CA SER A 166 28.47 -9.78 -13.04
C SER A 166 28.44 -10.28 -14.49
N ASP A 167 27.71 -11.37 -14.75
CA ASP A 167 27.49 -11.92 -16.08
C ASP A 167 26.45 -11.18 -16.94
N LEU A 168 25.93 -10.05 -16.42
CA LEU A 168 24.96 -9.23 -17.15
C LEU A 168 25.58 -8.65 -18.43
N ASN A 169 24.73 -8.47 -19.45
CA ASN A 169 25.18 -7.78 -20.67
C ASN A 169 25.49 -6.29 -20.39
N LYS A 170 26.24 -5.67 -21.31
CA LYS A 170 26.70 -4.28 -21.15
C LYS A 170 25.58 -3.26 -20.97
N ARG A 171 24.42 -3.48 -21.63
CA ARG A 171 23.26 -2.60 -21.54
C ARG A 171 22.65 -2.66 -20.14
N ASP A 172 22.42 -3.86 -19.64
CA ASP A 172 21.80 -4.07 -18.33
C ASP A 172 22.69 -3.59 -17.19
N LYS A 173 24.03 -3.79 -17.29
CA LYS A 173 24.99 -3.20 -16.34
C LYS A 173 24.86 -1.69 -16.26
N LYS A 174 24.81 -1.01 -17.43
CA LYS A 174 24.66 0.45 -17.48
C LYS A 174 23.32 0.90 -16.90
N LEU A 175 22.22 0.22 -17.27
CA LEU A 175 20.88 0.53 -16.79
C LEU A 175 20.79 0.37 -15.28
N LEU A 176 21.25 -0.77 -14.76
CA LEU A 176 21.20 -1.06 -13.32
C LEU A 176 22.01 -0.04 -12.52
N TRP A 177 23.20 0.32 -13.01
CA TRP A 177 24.01 1.35 -12.37
C TRP A 177 23.34 2.73 -12.41
N ALA A 178 22.80 3.15 -13.55
CA ALA A 178 22.13 4.43 -13.71
C ALA A 178 20.90 4.54 -12.77
N VAL A 179 20.04 3.52 -12.76
CA VAL A 179 18.86 3.48 -11.88
C VAL A 179 19.26 3.53 -10.40
N SER A 180 20.28 2.78 -10.01
CA SER A 180 20.74 2.74 -8.62
C SER A 180 21.35 4.06 -8.17
N THR A 181 22.14 4.71 -9.04
CA THR A 181 22.72 6.03 -8.76
C THR A 181 21.62 7.09 -8.66
N PHE A 182 20.65 7.03 -9.56
CA PHE A 182 19.53 7.96 -9.58
C PHE A 182 18.65 7.81 -8.32
N ALA A 183 18.33 6.56 -7.94
CA ALA A 183 17.58 6.28 -6.72
C ALA A 183 18.32 6.74 -5.46
N PHE A 184 19.66 6.54 -5.42
CA PHE A 184 20.48 6.93 -4.29
C PHE A 184 20.60 8.46 -4.16
N ALA A 185 20.95 9.16 -5.26
CA ALA A 185 21.14 10.61 -5.27
C ALA A 185 19.85 11.39 -5.06
N GLY A 186 18.75 10.93 -5.65
CA GLY A 186 17.43 11.56 -5.55
C GLY A 186 16.59 11.09 -4.36
N ALA A 187 17.10 10.16 -3.52
CA ALA A 187 16.36 9.52 -2.44
C ALA A 187 15.03 8.87 -2.89
N PHE A 188 14.93 8.48 -4.15
CA PHE A 188 13.74 7.86 -4.73
C PHE A 188 13.60 6.40 -4.30
N ARG A 189 12.34 5.95 -4.20
CA ARG A 189 12.07 4.51 -4.15
C ARG A 189 12.18 3.94 -5.56
N ILE A 190 12.78 2.75 -5.69
CA ILE A 190 12.92 2.08 -7.00
C ILE A 190 11.58 1.95 -7.73
N GLY A 191 10.48 1.73 -6.99
CA GLY A 191 9.14 1.65 -7.57
C GLY A 191 8.55 2.99 -8.07
N GLU A 192 9.20 4.11 -7.79
CA GLU A 192 8.87 5.43 -8.33
C GLU A 192 9.61 5.69 -9.67
N ILE A 193 10.73 5.01 -9.88
CA ILE A 193 11.56 5.14 -11.09
C ILE A 193 11.21 4.05 -12.11
N LEU A 194 10.91 2.83 -11.65
CA LEU A 194 10.66 1.68 -12.51
C LEU A 194 9.25 1.15 -12.35
N SER A 195 8.59 0.86 -13.46
CA SER A 195 7.37 0.06 -13.45
C SER A 195 7.70 -1.39 -13.08
N LYS A 196 6.85 -2.01 -12.25
CA LYS A 196 7.03 -3.41 -11.83
C LYS A 196 6.83 -4.41 -12.96
N LEU A 197 5.91 -4.10 -13.87
CA LEU A 197 5.55 -4.95 -15.01
C LEU A 197 5.22 -4.04 -16.19
N GLU A 198 5.47 -4.53 -17.39
CA GLU A 198 5.09 -3.83 -18.63
C GLU A 198 3.58 -3.55 -18.69
N SER A 199 2.76 -4.47 -18.19
CA SER A 199 1.31 -4.32 -18.10
C SER A 199 0.84 -3.27 -17.08
N THR A 200 1.71 -2.82 -16.18
CA THR A 200 1.43 -1.75 -15.18
C THR A 200 2.15 -0.45 -15.51
N PHE A 201 2.79 -0.38 -16.68
CA PHE A 201 3.44 0.84 -17.12
C PHE A 201 2.38 1.91 -17.38
N ASP A 202 2.55 3.05 -16.71
CA ASP A 202 1.72 4.22 -16.89
C ASP A 202 2.65 5.43 -17.11
N PRO A 203 2.62 6.04 -18.31
CA PRO A 203 3.53 7.14 -18.64
C PRO A 203 3.30 8.39 -17.80
N ASP A 204 2.10 8.54 -17.19
CA ASP A 204 1.77 9.71 -16.36
C ASP A 204 2.33 9.56 -14.93
N PHE A 205 2.67 8.33 -14.49
CA PHE A 205 3.19 8.03 -13.16
C PHE A 205 4.58 7.38 -13.16
N THR A 206 5.19 7.21 -14.33
CA THR A 206 6.52 6.60 -14.45
C THR A 206 7.49 7.63 -15.03
N LEU A 207 8.65 7.77 -14.41
CA LEU A 207 9.70 8.65 -14.90
C LEU A 207 10.15 8.18 -16.29
N LEU A 208 10.08 9.06 -17.28
CA LEU A 208 10.47 8.81 -18.65
C LEU A 208 11.78 9.55 -18.98
N THR A 209 12.49 9.09 -20.00
CA THR A 209 13.70 9.78 -20.48
C THR A 209 13.46 11.23 -20.89
N ARG A 210 12.25 11.56 -21.37
CA ARG A 210 11.85 12.94 -21.70
C ARG A 210 11.73 13.85 -20.48
N ASP A 211 11.54 13.28 -19.29
CA ASP A 211 11.41 14.02 -18.03
C ASP A 211 12.78 14.34 -17.41
N VAL A 212 13.87 13.86 -18.03
CA VAL A 212 15.25 14.07 -17.59
C VAL A 212 15.92 15.07 -18.53
N THR A 213 16.25 16.24 -18.01
CA THR A 213 17.05 17.24 -18.72
C THR A 213 18.49 17.19 -18.23
N TRP A 214 19.41 17.24 -19.19
CA TRP A 214 20.86 17.26 -18.91
C TRP A 214 21.38 18.67 -19.12
N ASN A 215 21.83 19.31 -18.06
CA ASN A 215 22.64 20.52 -18.17
C ASN A 215 24.11 20.13 -18.17
N SER A 216 24.97 20.90 -18.90
CA SER A 216 26.39 20.64 -19.02
C SER A 216 27.10 20.47 -17.68
N ASP A 217 26.62 21.16 -16.64
CA ASP A 217 27.25 21.21 -15.32
C ASP A 217 26.52 20.42 -14.22
N THR A 218 25.24 20.17 -14.38
CA THR A 218 24.44 19.41 -13.43
C THR A 218 23.31 18.64 -14.10
N ALA A 219 23.11 17.38 -13.74
CA ALA A 219 21.91 16.65 -14.14
C ALA A 219 20.72 17.18 -13.32
N SER A 220 19.76 17.80 -13.95
CA SER A 220 18.49 18.17 -13.34
C SER A 220 17.34 17.36 -13.97
N PHE A 221 16.33 17.07 -13.19
CA PHE A 221 15.11 16.42 -13.68
C PHE A 221 13.88 17.26 -13.26
N ALA A 222 12.93 17.36 -14.16
CA ALA A 222 11.63 17.89 -13.84
C ALA A 222 10.75 16.74 -13.30
N ALA A 223 10.17 16.91 -12.11
CA ALA A 223 9.15 15.98 -11.65
C ALA A 223 7.94 16.06 -12.60
N PRO A 224 7.29 14.95 -12.94
CA PRO A 224 6.05 14.98 -13.68
C PRO A 224 5.04 15.86 -12.93
N GLN A 225 4.45 16.83 -13.63
CA GLN A 225 3.43 17.69 -13.04
C GLN A 225 2.20 16.82 -12.75
N THR A 226 1.88 16.65 -11.47
CA THR A 226 0.67 15.99 -10.98
C THR A 226 -0.56 16.87 -11.18
#